data_e32c4f37d3739a6710ffe349966eae1f
#
_entry.id   e32c4f37d3739a6710ffe349966eae1f
#
_cell.length_a   1.000
_cell.length_b   1.000
_cell.length_c   1.000
_cell.angle_alpha   90.00
_cell.angle_beta   90.00
_cell.angle_gamma   90.00
#
_symmetry.space_group_name_H-M   'P 1'
#
loop_
_entity.id
_entity.type
_entity.pdbx_description
1 polymer ?
#
loop_
_entity_poly.entity_id
_entity_poly.type
_entity_poly.pdbx_seq_one_letter_code
_entity_poly.pdbx_strand_id
1 'polypeptide(L)'
;MKYVLTLVALAFLVFSAQPSEAVEALHTYDSMKEDTQELASQYPEIAIYSEQGISTGLDLEIFSVDVALNITELSDEELHALPTMYVDGTHHGNEGMSAEASFLFLQDVLQRSAADPSYLEGKRLVVTPSVNPDGYVLDCRSNWNGVDLNRNYPYMWGMYGTSDTPNFCPVSGTYRGASEGSEIETQVNMEFMRNMNLYVYFSAHTGSNDIVLPWKITGEFAVPIADWELYEYFLNESANVSGLTYRDPGGAGESIAWGYGARAALSLIVEVDDMQWSPLVSTTIRGALSNELLMYDLAWENLELVGGHLQIIDETYNSVTLQNIGWGAAYNVTAGNEIVEKVERNQIITIPKNSNFLQYNRLIHEGEEADLTLISMNLTSIQNPENGDTPSIGFISASLTLLAIVTSRKRNDYNN
;
A
#
# COMPACT_ATOMS: atom_id res chain seq x y z
N MET A 1 67.76 -58.91 8.19
CA MET A 1 66.44 -58.46 8.67
C MET A 1 66.49 -56.97 8.69
N LYS A 2 65.78 -56.36 7.73
CA LYS A 2 65.67 -54.92 7.62
C LYS A 2 64.29 -54.53 8.18
N TYR A 3 64.21 -53.68 9.21
CA TYR A 3 62.99 -53.09 9.73
C TYR A 3 62.69 -51.84 8.93
N VAL A 4 61.53 -51.83 8.30
CA VAL A 4 60.97 -50.66 7.66
C VAL A 4 60.09 -49.95 8.69
N LEU A 5 60.51 -48.78 9.11
CA LEU A 5 59.67 -47.88 9.92
C LEU A 5 58.71 -47.16 8.99
N THR A 6 57.44 -47.44 9.12
CA THR A 6 56.36 -46.67 8.44
C THR A 6 55.99 -45.52 9.36
N LEU A 7 56.30 -44.27 8.95
CA LEU A 7 55.81 -43.05 9.59
C LEU A 7 54.37 -42.83 9.14
N VAL A 8 53.40 -42.93 10.05
CA VAL A 8 52.07 -42.54 9.87
C VAL A 8 51.96 -41.03 10.21
N ALA A 9 51.85 -40.16 9.19
CA ALA A 9 51.61 -38.78 9.39
C ALA A 9 50.13 -38.60 9.71
N LEU A 10 49.79 -38.26 10.96
CA LEU A 10 48.46 -37.82 11.37
C LEU A 10 48.26 -36.37 10.87
N ALA A 11 47.52 -36.19 9.79
CA ALA A 11 47.04 -34.87 9.38
C ALA A 11 45.92 -34.45 10.34
N PHE A 12 46.21 -33.54 11.27
CA PHE A 12 45.18 -32.80 12.00
C PHE A 12 44.49 -31.85 11.02
N LEU A 13 43.30 -32.20 10.55
CA LEU A 13 42.37 -31.26 9.94
C LEU A 13 41.93 -30.30 11.05
N VAL A 14 42.54 -29.15 11.11
CA VAL A 14 42.02 -27.99 11.86
C VAL A 14 40.80 -27.52 11.08
N PHE A 15 39.61 -27.96 11.48
CA PHE A 15 38.40 -27.27 11.13
C PHE A 15 38.48 -25.90 11.81
N SER A 16 38.94 -24.90 11.07
CA SER A 16 38.64 -23.52 11.45
C SER A 16 37.12 -23.37 11.35
N ALA A 17 36.45 -23.36 12.51
CA ALA A 17 35.08 -22.88 12.56
C ALA A 17 35.09 -21.46 11.95
N GLN A 18 34.50 -21.31 10.77
CA GLN A 18 34.22 -19.99 10.26
C GLN A 18 33.36 -19.34 11.34
N PRO A 19 33.63 -18.08 11.76
CA PRO A 19 32.72 -17.37 12.62
C PRO A 19 31.37 -17.43 11.93
N SER A 20 30.34 -17.86 12.65
CA SER A 20 28.96 -17.72 12.17
C SER A 20 28.77 -16.24 11.81
N GLU A 21 28.45 -15.94 10.56
CA GLU A 21 28.07 -14.56 10.21
C GLU A 21 27.03 -14.14 11.22
N ALA A 22 27.26 -13.00 11.89
CA ALA A 22 26.31 -12.47 12.83
C ALA A 22 25.06 -12.08 12.04
N VAL A 23 23.89 -12.43 12.55
CA VAL A 23 22.62 -11.97 12.00
C VAL A 23 22.61 -10.44 12.10
N GLU A 24 22.20 -9.77 11.03
CA GLU A 24 22.04 -8.32 10.99
C GLU A 24 21.04 -7.86 12.07
N ALA A 25 21.37 -6.80 12.80
CA ALA A 25 20.49 -6.28 13.84
C ALA A 25 19.43 -5.37 13.24
N LEU A 26 18.20 -5.49 13.72
CA LEU A 26 17.10 -4.57 13.35
C LEU A 26 17.38 -3.16 13.89
N HIS A 27 16.82 -2.16 13.22
CA HIS A 27 16.80 -0.81 13.74
C HIS A 27 16.04 -0.76 15.07
N THR A 28 16.48 0.13 15.96
CA THR A 28 15.66 0.64 17.05
C THR A 28 14.76 1.75 16.49
N TYR A 29 13.76 2.20 17.24
CA TYR A 29 12.95 3.35 16.83
C TYR A 29 13.82 4.58 16.49
N ASP A 30 14.80 4.90 17.37
CA ASP A 30 15.66 6.07 17.17
C ASP A 30 16.50 5.96 15.91
N SER A 31 17.16 4.81 15.69
CA SER A 31 17.96 4.60 14.48
C SER A 31 17.10 4.53 13.21
N MET A 32 15.91 3.93 13.27
CA MET A 32 14.96 3.92 12.15
C MET A 32 14.56 5.35 11.75
N LYS A 33 14.26 6.19 12.75
CA LYS A 33 13.93 7.60 12.52
C LYS A 33 15.10 8.37 11.92
N GLU A 34 16.30 8.25 12.50
CA GLU A 34 17.50 8.93 12.04
C GLU A 34 17.86 8.52 10.59
N ASP A 35 17.87 7.23 10.31
CA ASP A 35 18.22 6.71 8.99
C ASP A 35 17.16 7.06 7.93
N THR A 36 15.87 7.12 8.32
CA THR A 36 14.79 7.57 7.43
C THR A 36 14.92 9.07 7.11
N GLN A 37 15.26 9.91 8.09
CA GLN A 37 15.53 11.33 7.87
C GLN A 37 16.75 11.55 6.98
N GLU A 38 17.83 10.83 7.26
CA GLU A 38 19.05 10.91 6.46
C GLU A 38 18.79 10.48 5.01
N LEU A 39 18.10 9.34 4.82
CA LEU A 39 17.74 8.82 3.51
C LEU A 39 16.91 9.85 2.70
N ALA A 40 15.84 10.40 3.28
CA ALA A 40 15.02 11.40 2.62
C ALA A 40 15.84 12.65 2.25
N SER A 41 16.75 13.09 3.12
CA SER A 41 17.61 14.26 2.90
C SER A 41 18.58 14.10 1.73
N GLN A 42 18.89 12.87 1.32
CA GLN A 42 19.74 12.59 0.16
C GLN A 42 19.00 12.80 -1.17
N TYR A 43 17.66 12.89 -1.14
CA TYR A 43 16.81 13.02 -2.33
C TYR A 43 15.82 14.19 -2.23
N PRO A 44 16.28 15.43 -1.93
CA PRO A 44 15.40 16.54 -1.56
C PRO A 44 14.42 16.99 -2.65
N GLU A 45 14.71 16.66 -3.92
CA GLU A 45 13.85 17.01 -5.06
C GLU A 45 12.62 16.06 -5.18
N ILE A 46 12.70 14.86 -4.58
CA ILE A 46 11.69 13.81 -4.73
C ILE A 46 11.19 13.23 -3.42
N ALA A 47 11.74 13.61 -2.27
CA ALA A 47 11.36 13.08 -0.97
C ALA A 47 11.19 14.17 0.08
N ILE A 48 10.12 14.09 0.88
CA ILE A 48 9.86 14.95 2.02
C ILE A 48 9.61 14.09 3.24
N TYR A 49 10.47 14.23 4.28
CA TYR A 49 10.21 13.69 5.61
C TYR A 49 9.27 14.62 6.39
N SER A 50 8.27 14.06 7.06
CA SER A 50 7.29 14.83 7.83
C SER A 50 6.87 14.13 9.11
N GLU A 51 6.73 14.92 10.21
CA GLU A 51 6.03 14.48 11.41
C GLU A 51 4.52 14.48 11.12
N GLN A 52 3.84 13.36 11.43
CA GLN A 52 2.41 13.21 11.26
C GLN A 52 1.64 13.36 12.59
N GLY A 53 2.29 13.10 13.69
CA GLY A 53 1.72 13.19 15.03
C GLY A 53 2.66 12.68 16.10
N ILE A 54 2.16 12.67 17.33
CA ILE A 54 2.91 12.25 18.51
C ILE A 54 2.16 11.11 19.20
N SER A 55 2.88 10.06 19.62
CA SER A 55 2.32 8.92 20.33
C SER A 55 1.81 9.28 21.74
N THR A 56 0.93 8.44 22.27
CA THR A 56 0.21 8.71 23.51
C THR A 56 1.10 8.71 24.76
N GLY A 57 2.12 7.84 24.81
CA GLY A 57 2.82 7.53 26.07
C GLY A 57 4.18 8.18 26.24
N LEU A 58 5.06 8.01 25.28
CA LEU A 58 6.45 8.46 25.33
C LEU A 58 6.69 9.76 24.55
N ASP A 59 5.63 10.38 24.05
CA ASP A 59 5.70 11.59 23.20
C ASP A 59 6.63 11.41 21.99
N LEU A 60 6.59 10.22 21.37
CA LEU A 60 7.41 9.89 20.21
C LEU A 60 6.72 10.29 18.92
N GLU A 61 7.51 10.71 17.96
CA GLU A 61 7.04 11.15 16.64
C GLU A 61 6.51 9.97 15.80
N ILE A 62 5.32 10.13 15.24
CA ILE A 62 4.82 9.30 14.13
C ILE A 62 5.23 10.03 12.86
N PHE A 63 6.12 9.45 12.07
CA PHE A 63 6.71 10.12 10.92
C PHE A 63 6.47 9.36 9.61
N SER A 64 6.53 10.09 8.51
CA SER A 64 6.44 9.52 7.17
C SER A 64 7.43 10.15 6.20
N VAL A 65 7.63 9.48 5.08
CA VAL A 65 8.28 10.04 3.90
C VAL A 65 7.30 9.99 2.73
N ASP A 66 7.07 11.15 2.14
CA ASP A 66 6.38 11.32 0.88
C ASP A 66 7.39 11.32 -0.27
N VAL A 67 7.10 10.56 -1.33
CA VAL A 67 7.95 10.47 -2.51
C VAL A 67 7.12 10.71 -3.78
N ALA A 68 7.48 11.72 -4.54
CA ALA A 68 6.88 12.02 -5.85
C ALA A 68 7.87 12.77 -6.74
N LEU A 69 7.67 12.73 -8.03
CA LEU A 69 8.51 13.49 -8.98
C LEU A 69 8.32 14.98 -8.77
N ASN A 70 9.44 15.73 -8.59
CA ASN A 70 9.45 17.20 -8.36
C ASN A 70 8.54 17.62 -7.18
N ILE A 71 8.53 16.85 -6.11
CA ILE A 71 7.59 16.98 -4.97
C ILE A 71 7.57 18.40 -4.38
N THR A 72 8.71 19.12 -4.42
CA THR A 72 8.84 20.48 -3.89
C THR A 72 8.18 21.55 -4.78
N GLU A 73 7.82 21.20 -6.00
CA GLU A 73 7.13 22.07 -6.96
C GLU A 73 5.63 21.84 -7.01
N LEU A 74 5.15 20.73 -6.42
CA LEU A 74 3.74 20.38 -6.38
C LEU A 74 3.01 21.15 -5.28
N SER A 75 1.81 21.64 -5.59
CA SER A 75 0.85 22.06 -4.56
C SER A 75 0.30 20.86 -3.79
N ASP A 76 -0.25 21.09 -2.60
CA ASP A 76 -0.91 20.03 -1.81
C ASP A 76 -2.04 19.35 -2.61
N GLU A 77 -2.79 20.11 -3.42
CA GLU A 77 -3.87 19.58 -4.26
C GLU A 77 -3.32 18.64 -5.35
N GLU A 78 -2.22 19.03 -6.02
CA GLU A 78 -1.57 18.20 -7.03
C GLU A 78 -0.96 16.94 -6.41
N LEU A 79 -0.28 17.07 -5.27
CA LEU A 79 0.31 15.94 -4.56
C LEU A 79 -0.76 14.94 -4.09
N HIS A 80 -1.86 15.44 -3.49
CA HIS A 80 -2.96 14.60 -3.00
C HIS A 80 -3.78 13.96 -4.13
N ALA A 81 -3.71 14.49 -5.34
CA ALA A 81 -4.38 13.93 -6.51
C ALA A 81 -3.65 12.74 -7.13
N LEU A 82 -2.35 12.59 -6.86
CA LEU A 82 -1.55 11.50 -7.43
C LEU A 82 -2.03 10.13 -6.93
N PRO A 83 -2.18 9.12 -7.81
CA PRO A 83 -2.31 7.73 -7.40
C PRO A 83 -1.25 7.37 -6.37
N THR A 84 -1.67 6.94 -5.19
CA THR A 84 -0.79 6.77 -4.05
C THR A 84 -0.73 5.31 -3.62
N MET A 85 0.50 4.80 -3.44
CA MET A 85 0.78 3.60 -2.67
C MET A 85 1.23 4.01 -1.27
N TYR A 86 0.59 3.45 -0.24
CA TYR A 86 0.97 3.65 1.15
C TYR A 86 1.46 2.34 1.76
N VAL A 87 2.61 2.39 2.41
CA VAL A 87 3.20 1.26 3.13
C VAL A 87 3.50 1.69 4.56
N ASP A 88 2.99 0.95 5.53
CA ASP A 88 3.31 1.19 6.92
C ASP A 88 3.82 -0.07 7.63
N GLY A 89 4.38 0.12 8.82
CA GLY A 89 4.88 -0.95 9.67
C GLY A 89 4.56 -0.70 11.14
N THR A 90 4.84 -1.70 11.95
CA THR A 90 4.73 -1.70 13.42
C THR A 90 3.41 -1.19 13.98
N HIS A 91 2.26 -1.58 13.43
CA HIS A 91 1.01 -1.52 14.20
C HIS A 91 1.16 -2.28 15.52
N HIS A 92 1.88 -3.41 15.47
CA HIS A 92 2.36 -4.11 16.65
C HIS A 92 3.84 -3.77 16.84
N GLY A 93 4.16 -3.12 17.95
CA GLY A 93 5.49 -2.57 18.15
C GLY A 93 6.62 -3.61 18.29
N ASN A 94 6.28 -4.85 18.67
CA ASN A 94 7.24 -5.95 18.73
C ASN A 94 7.51 -6.62 17.36
N GLU A 95 6.99 -6.07 16.27
CA GLU A 95 7.14 -6.61 14.92
C GLU A 95 8.15 -5.78 14.11
N GLY A 96 9.40 -5.64 14.61
CA GLY A 96 10.42 -4.76 14.03
C GLY A 96 10.76 -5.03 12.57
N MET A 97 10.67 -6.30 12.08
CA MET A 97 10.88 -6.61 10.67
C MET A 97 9.89 -5.89 9.73
N SER A 98 8.71 -5.53 10.22
CA SER A 98 7.73 -4.76 9.45
C SER A 98 8.19 -3.32 9.17
N ALA A 99 8.89 -2.70 10.12
CA ALA A 99 9.53 -1.40 9.90
C ALA A 99 10.66 -1.51 8.86
N GLU A 100 11.46 -2.57 8.94
CA GLU A 100 12.53 -2.83 7.97
C GLU A 100 11.99 -3.01 6.55
N ALA A 101 10.88 -3.75 6.39
CA ALA A 101 10.26 -3.96 5.09
C ALA A 101 9.83 -2.62 4.45
N SER A 102 9.18 -1.77 5.23
CA SER A 102 8.76 -0.43 4.81
C SER A 102 9.95 0.46 4.43
N PHE A 103 10.99 0.49 5.29
CA PHE A 103 12.20 1.28 5.08
C PHE A 103 13.00 0.83 3.86
N LEU A 104 13.20 -0.48 3.68
CA LEU A 104 13.93 -1.01 2.53
C LEU A 104 13.21 -0.76 1.21
N PHE A 105 11.88 -0.82 1.22
CA PHE A 105 11.10 -0.47 0.03
C PHE A 105 11.23 1.02 -0.31
N LEU A 106 11.17 1.91 0.69
CA LEU A 106 11.45 3.34 0.49
C LEU A 106 12.83 3.56 -0.13
N GLN A 107 13.85 2.89 0.41
CA GLN A 107 15.23 2.99 -0.10
C GLN A 107 15.31 2.55 -1.56
N ASP A 108 14.69 1.44 -1.94
CA ASP A 108 14.70 0.92 -3.31
C ASP A 108 14.02 1.89 -4.28
N VAL A 109 12.86 2.45 -3.91
CA VAL A 109 12.15 3.41 -4.75
C VAL A 109 12.98 4.68 -4.95
N LEU A 110 13.59 5.23 -3.89
CA LEU A 110 14.42 6.43 -3.99
C LEU A 110 15.67 6.21 -4.86
N GLN A 111 16.36 5.08 -4.67
CA GLN A 111 17.54 4.75 -5.47
C GLN A 111 17.22 4.56 -6.95
N ARG A 112 16.14 3.85 -7.27
CA ARG A 112 15.69 3.66 -8.66
C ARG A 112 15.25 4.97 -9.30
N SER A 113 14.53 5.80 -8.55
CA SER A 113 14.04 7.10 -9.02
C SER A 113 15.17 8.09 -9.31
N ALA A 114 16.24 8.04 -8.52
CA ALA A 114 17.44 8.84 -8.78
C ALA A 114 18.17 8.41 -10.06
N ALA A 115 18.09 7.12 -10.40
CA ALA A 115 18.67 6.57 -11.64
C ALA A 115 17.76 6.81 -12.85
N ASP A 116 16.44 6.72 -12.66
CA ASP A 116 15.41 6.93 -13.68
C ASP A 116 14.19 7.66 -13.08
N PRO A 117 14.10 9.00 -13.26
CA PRO A 117 12.98 9.78 -12.74
C PRO A 117 11.60 9.35 -13.26
N SER A 118 11.54 8.69 -14.43
CA SER A 118 10.25 8.19 -14.96
C SER A 118 9.61 7.13 -14.06
N TYR A 119 10.38 6.54 -13.15
CA TYR A 119 9.90 5.58 -12.15
C TYR A 119 8.89 6.18 -11.16
N LEU A 120 8.87 7.52 -11.01
CA LEU A 120 7.90 8.29 -10.19
C LEU A 120 6.80 8.97 -11.02
N GLU A 121 6.84 8.91 -12.36
CA GLU A 121 5.93 9.69 -13.18
C GLU A 121 4.46 9.35 -12.88
N GLY A 122 3.68 10.38 -12.49
CA GLY A 122 2.26 10.24 -12.20
C GLY A 122 1.90 9.45 -10.94
N LYS A 123 2.84 9.20 -10.04
CA LYS A 123 2.67 8.36 -8.83
C LYS A 123 3.22 9.03 -7.58
N ARG A 124 2.65 8.64 -6.44
CA ARG A 124 3.13 9.01 -5.10
C ARG A 124 3.31 7.76 -4.25
N LEU A 125 4.46 7.64 -3.60
CA LEU A 125 4.69 6.68 -2.52
C LEU A 125 4.68 7.41 -1.18
N VAL A 126 4.04 6.81 -0.19
CA VAL A 126 4.13 7.24 1.20
C VAL A 126 4.56 6.07 2.05
N VAL A 127 5.50 6.29 2.95
CA VAL A 127 6.01 5.26 3.86
C VAL A 127 6.02 5.77 5.29
N THR A 128 5.41 5.00 6.20
CA THR A 128 5.43 5.22 7.66
C THR A 128 6.02 3.97 8.33
N PRO A 129 7.32 3.92 8.60
CA PRO A 129 7.95 2.71 9.16
C PRO A 129 7.41 2.32 10.53
N SER A 130 6.87 3.28 11.30
CA SER A 130 6.31 2.98 12.62
C SER A 130 5.03 3.77 12.90
N VAL A 131 3.90 3.06 12.93
CA VAL A 131 2.59 3.59 13.37
C VAL A 131 2.48 3.60 14.90
N ASN A 132 3.16 2.67 15.59
CA ASN A 132 3.13 2.49 17.05
C ASN A 132 4.53 2.68 17.67
N PRO A 133 5.05 3.91 17.71
CA PRO A 133 6.40 4.15 18.22
C PRO A 133 6.58 3.78 19.69
N ASP A 134 5.56 3.97 20.54
CA ASP A 134 5.61 3.55 21.95
C ASP A 134 5.80 2.04 22.07
N GLY A 135 4.99 1.27 21.35
CA GLY A 135 5.12 -0.18 21.30
C GLY A 135 6.45 -0.62 20.74
N TYR A 136 6.98 0.08 19.72
CA TYR A 136 8.26 -0.26 19.10
C TYR A 136 9.42 -0.08 20.09
N VAL A 137 9.47 1.05 20.81
CA VAL A 137 10.50 1.28 21.85
C VAL A 137 10.42 0.25 22.98
N LEU A 138 9.20 -0.17 23.35
CA LEU A 138 8.95 -1.07 24.46
C LEU A 138 8.96 -2.55 24.09
N ASP A 139 9.17 -2.88 22.82
CA ASP A 139 9.04 -4.25 22.28
C ASP A 139 7.68 -4.88 22.65
N CYS A 140 6.61 -4.12 22.48
CA CYS A 140 5.25 -4.46 22.90
C CYS A 140 4.30 -4.50 21.71
N ARG A 141 3.43 -5.51 21.65
CA ARG A 141 2.38 -5.61 20.62
C ARG A 141 1.46 -4.38 20.62
N SER A 142 0.93 -4.03 21.82
CA SER A 142 -0.02 -2.92 21.97
C SER A 142 0.67 -1.56 22.04
N ASN A 143 -0.12 -0.48 21.90
CA ASN A 143 0.33 0.87 22.22
C ASN A 143 0.43 1.09 23.74
N TRP A 144 0.76 2.32 24.15
CA TRP A 144 0.88 2.70 25.57
C TRP A 144 -0.37 2.40 26.39
N ASN A 145 -1.55 2.54 25.81
CA ASN A 145 -2.84 2.28 26.48
C ASN A 145 -3.21 0.79 26.54
N GLY A 146 -2.36 -0.11 26.06
CA GLY A 146 -2.63 -1.53 26.02
C GLY A 146 -3.63 -1.94 24.92
N VAL A 147 -3.82 -1.11 23.91
CA VAL A 147 -4.72 -1.33 22.78
C VAL A 147 -3.95 -1.95 21.62
N ASP A 148 -4.51 -3.00 21.04
CA ASP A 148 -4.11 -3.52 19.74
C ASP A 148 -4.58 -2.54 18.66
N LEU A 149 -3.67 -1.71 18.14
CA LEU A 149 -4.02 -0.68 17.16
C LEU A 149 -4.66 -1.27 15.92
N ASN A 150 -4.25 -2.47 15.53
CA ASN A 150 -4.83 -3.18 14.39
C ASN A 150 -6.18 -3.87 14.72
N ARG A 151 -6.88 -3.38 15.75
CA ARG A 151 -8.28 -3.69 16.13
C ARG A 151 -9.07 -2.42 16.41
N ASN A 152 -8.45 -1.26 16.30
CA ASN A 152 -9.02 0.02 16.73
C ASN A 152 -9.63 0.84 15.58
N TYR A 153 -9.48 0.41 14.32
CA TYR A 153 -10.04 1.12 13.16
C TYR A 153 -11.56 1.01 13.09
N PRO A 154 -12.28 2.08 12.66
CA PRO A 154 -13.74 2.14 12.73
C PRO A 154 -14.46 1.13 11.86
N TYR A 155 -13.90 0.79 10.68
CA TYR A 155 -14.59 -0.06 9.73
C TYR A 155 -14.85 -1.45 10.32
N MET A 156 -16.12 -1.79 10.53
CA MET A 156 -16.58 -3.03 11.21
C MET A 156 -16.01 -3.18 12.64
N TRP A 157 -15.66 -2.11 13.33
CA TRP A 157 -15.15 -2.17 14.69
C TRP A 157 -16.09 -2.95 15.60
N GLY A 158 -15.54 -3.70 16.53
CA GLY A 158 -16.31 -4.48 17.49
C GLY A 158 -16.74 -5.87 17.00
N MET A 159 -16.57 -6.18 15.72
CA MET A 159 -16.88 -7.52 15.21
C MET A 159 -15.72 -8.51 15.43
N TYR A 160 -14.52 -8.02 15.62
CA TYR A 160 -13.33 -8.80 15.95
C TYR A 160 -12.52 -8.12 17.07
N GLY A 161 -11.62 -8.87 17.71
CA GLY A 161 -10.91 -8.41 18.88
C GLY A 161 -11.74 -8.55 20.16
N THR A 162 -11.12 -8.27 21.30
CA THR A 162 -11.76 -8.38 22.61
C THR A 162 -12.20 -7.02 23.14
N SER A 163 -13.27 -7.02 23.95
CA SER A 163 -13.68 -5.86 24.74
C SER A 163 -13.09 -5.89 26.15
N ASP A 164 -12.16 -6.82 26.42
CA ASP A 164 -11.54 -7.00 27.73
C ASP A 164 -10.68 -5.78 28.09
N THR A 165 -10.28 -5.71 29.34
CA THR A 165 -9.48 -4.62 29.86
C THR A 165 -8.13 -4.52 29.15
N PRO A 166 -7.62 -3.28 28.98
CA PRO A 166 -6.29 -3.07 28.43
C PRO A 166 -5.26 -3.89 29.18
N ASN A 167 -4.38 -4.54 28.46
CA ASN A 167 -3.24 -5.25 29.00
C ASN A 167 -1.98 -4.60 28.44
N PHE A 168 -1.26 -3.91 29.29
CA PHE A 168 -0.01 -3.29 28.87
C PHE A 168 1.00 -4.37 28.45
N CYS A 169 1.55 -4.22 27.27
CA CYS A 169 2.56 -5.13 26.70
C CYS A 169 2.18 -6.62 26.64
N PRO A 170 1.01 -6.97 26.12
CA PRO A 170 0.64 -8.38 25.97
C PRO A 170 1.41 -9.01 24.80
N VAL A 171 1.77 -10.28 24.95
CA VAL A 171 2.39 -11.06 23.85
C VAL A 171 1.38 -11.33 22.72
N SER A 172 0.07 -11.40 23.03
CA SER A 172 -0.97 -11.77 22.08
C SER A 172 -2.34 -11.14 22.40
N GLY A 173 -2.35 -9.94 22.96
CA GLY A 173 -3.60 -9.23 23.27
C GLY A 173 -4.29 -8.74 22.00
N THR A 174 -5.62 -8.73 22.00
CA THR A 174 -6.46 -8.20 20.93
C THR A 174 -7.51 -7.22 21.45
N TYR A 175 -7.16 -6.46 22.50
CA TYR A 175 -8.03 -5.42 23.04
C TYR A 175 -8.17 -4.29 22.04
N ARG A 176 -9.40 -4.06 21.57
CA ARG A 176 -9.72 -3.15 20.46
C ARG A 176 -9.89 -1.68 20.86
N GLY A 177 -9.62 -1.33 22.11
CA GLY A 177 -9.87 0.02 22.63
C GLY A 177 -11.28 0.22 23.21
N ALA A 178 -11.50 1.36 23.84
CA ALA A 178 -12.76 1.71 24.49
C ALA A 178 -13.86 2.06 23.47
N SER A 179 -13.46 2.59 22.31
CA SER A 179 -14.32 2.89 21.16
C SER A 179 -13.51 2.78 19.88
N GLU A 180 -14.19 2.80 18.74
CA GLU A 180 -13.54 2.91 17.45
C GLU A 180 -12.68 4.17 17.36
N GLY A 181 -11.46 4.05 16.82
CA GLY A 181 -10.55 5.17 16.67
C GLY A 181 -10.21 5.87 17.99
N SER A 182 -10.25 5.17 19.13
CA SER A 182 -9.95 5.77 20.44
C SER A 182 -8.50 6.22 20.57
N GLU A 183 -7.58 5.56 19.85
CA GLU A 183 -6.15 5.79 20.00
C GLU A 183 -5.65 6.88 19.05
N ILE A 184 -4.74 7.71 19.55
CA ILE A 184 -4.20 8.83 18.75
C ILE A 184 -3.42 8.32 17.53
N GLU A 185 -2.69 7.22 17.69
CA GLU A 185 -1.93 6.57 16.63
C GLU A 185 -2.86 6.11 15.48
N THR A 186 -4.01 5.53 15.83
CA THR A 186 -5.05 5.15 14.86
C THR A 186 -5.64 6.38 14.16
N GLN A 187 -5.93 7.45 14.93
CA GLN A 187 -6.49 8.69 14.38
C GLN A 187 -5.52 9.36 13.40
N VAL A 188 -4.24 9.43 13.77
CA VAL A 188 -3.17 10.00 12.92
C VAL A 188 -3.07 9.22 11.61
N ASN A 189 -3.02 7.88 11.68
CA ASN A 189 -2.92 7.05 10.48
C ASN A 189 -4.17 7.17 9.58
N MET A 190 -5.37 7.20 10.16
CA MET A 190 -6.60 7.41 9.41
C MET A 190 -6.66 8.79 8.73
N GLU A 191 -6.30 9.86 9.46
CA GLU A 191 -6.30 11.21 8.89
C GLU A 191 -5.29 11.33 7.77
N PHE A 192 -4.13 10.69 7.94
CA PHE A 192 -3.10 10.64 6.92
C PHE A 192 -3.62 9.95 5.65
N MET A 193 -4.22 8.76 5.78
CA MET A 193 -4.82 8.07 4.62
C MET A 193 -5.96 8.87 3.97
N ARG A 194 -6.71 9.72 4.71
CA ARG A 194 -7.77 10.57 4.14
C ARG A 194 -7.23 11.62 3.17
N ASN A 195 -5.99 12.03 3.34
CA ASN A 195 -5.33 13.03 2.53
C ASN A 195 -4.55 12.42 1.34
N MET A 196 -4.91 11.19 0.92
CA MET A 196 -4.29 10.49 -0.21
C MET A 196 -5.34 10.05 -1.22
N ASN A 197 -5.01 10.10 -2.50
CA ASN A 197 -5.71 9.34 -3.54
C ASN A 197 -5.19 7.90 -3.51
N LEU A 198 -5.65 7.15 -2.51
CA LEU A 198 -5.11 5.85 -2.13
C LEU A 198 -5.53 4.76 -3.13
N TYR A 199 -4.57 4.13 -3.79
CA TYR A 199 -4.76 3.01 -4.72
C TYR A 199 -4.36 1.68 -4.09
N VAL A 200 -3.23 1.67 -3.37
CA VAL A 200 -2.68 0.49 -2.70
C VAL A 200 -2.31 0.86 -1.27
N TYR A 201 -2.69 0.00 -0.34
CA TYR A 201 -2.27 0.09 1.05
C TYR A 201 -1.73 -1.26 1.53
N PHE A 202 -0.47 -1.29 1.90
CA PHE A 202 0.16 -2.44 2.52
C PHE A 202 0.57 -2.14 3.94
N SER A 203 0.00 -2.89 4.89
CA SER A 203 0.40 -2.86 6.29
C SER A 203 1.33 -4.03 6.56
N ALA A 204 2.61 -3.74 6.82
CA ALA A 204 3.59 -4.75 7.12
C ALA A 204 3.45 -5.21 8.57
N HIS A 205 3.45 -6.52 8.76
CA HIS A 205 3.39 -7.23 10.02
C HIS A 205 4.44 -8.34 10.06
N THR A 206 4.60 -9.03 11.18
CA THR A 206 5.44 -10.24 11.27
C THR A 206 4.71 -11.38 11.94
N GLY A 207 5.02 -12.60 11.55
CA GLY A 207 4.49 -13.80 12.21
C GLY A 207 4.27 -15.00 11.30
N SER A 208 4.12 -14.76 10.02
CA SER A 208 4.02 -15.79 8.98
C SER A 208 4.50 -15.19 7.67
N ASN A 209 4.93 -15.94 6.74
CA ASN A 209 5.40 -15.44 5.44
C ASN A 209 4.24 -15.55 4.43
N ASP A 210 3.22 -14.69 4.59
CA ASP A 210 2.01 -14.74 3.77
C ASP A 210 1.29 -13.38 3.67
N ILE A 211 0.24 -13.34 2.88
CA ILE A 211 -0.61 -12.17 2.65
C ILE A 211 -1.96 -12.38 3.36
N VAL A 212 -2.46 -11.34 4.04
CA VAL A 212 -3.78 -11.36 4.68
C VAL A 212 -4.71 -10.37 4.00
N LEU A 213 -5.89 -10.84 3.64
CA LEU A 213 -6.93 -10.07 2.96
C LEU A 213 -7.76 -9.22 3.94
N PRO A 214 -8.37 -8.10 3.50
CA PRO A 214 -9.27 -7.34 4.35
C PRO A 214 -10.46 -8.19 4.77
N TRP A 215 -10.97 -7.90 5.96
CA TRP A 215 -12.01 -8.52 6.76
C TRP A 215 -12.21 -10.03 6.65
N LYS A 216 -12.02 -10.67 7.79
CA LYS A 216 -12.52 -11.99 8.06
C LYS A 216 -13.71 -11.90 8.98
N ILE A 217 -14.83 -12.33 8.48
CA ILE A 217 -15.91 -12.79 9.33
C ILE A 217 -16.05 -14.27 9.03
N THR A 218 -15.75 -15.13 10.02
CA THR A 218 -15.86 -16.57 9.86
C THR A 218 -17.31 -17.01 9.97
N GLY A 219 -17.72 -17.99 9.17
CA GLY A 219 -19.04 -18.59 9.24
C GLY A 219 -20.13 -17.76 8.56
N GLU A 220 -21.28 -17.60 9.22
CA GLU A 220 -22.48 -16.95 8.68
C GLU A 220 -22.31 -15.44 8.39
N PHE A 221 -21.21 -14.84 8.84
CA PHE A 221 -20.93 -13.41 8.70
C PHE A 221 -19.82 -13.12 7.69
N ALA A 222 -19.46 -14.06 6.84
CA ALA A 222 -18.46 -13.79 5.80
C ALA A 222 -18.97 -12.72 4.85
N VAL A 223 -18.31 -11.54 4.86
CA VAL A 223 -18.57 -10.48 3.89
C VAL A 223 -17.60 -10.66 2.74
N PRO A 224 -18.11 -10.93 1.52
CA PRO A 224 -17.21 -11.04 0.37
C PRO A 224 -16.60 -9.67 0.04
N ILE A 225 -15.36 -9.71 -0.44
CA ILE A 225 -14.71 -8.54 -1.05
C ILE A 225 -15.44 -8.26 -2.37
N ALA A 226 -16.00 -7.07 -2.54
CA ALA A 226 -16.78 -6.71 -3.73
C ALA A 226 -15.91 -6.73 -5.01
N ASP A 227 -14.64 -6.28 -4.89
CA ASP A 227 -13.66 -6.25 -5.98
C ASP A 227 -12.79 -7.52 -6.04
N TRP A 228 -13.39 -8.70 -5.79
CA TRP A 228 -12.64 -9.96 -5.71
C TRP A 228 -11.78 -10.23 -6.95
N GLU A 229 -12.23 -9.88 -8.14
CA GLU A 229 -11.47 -10.06 -9.38
C GLU A 229 -10.13 -9.33 -9.37
N LEU A 230 -10.08 -8.11 -8.78
CA LEU A 230 -8.85 -7.38 -8.58
C LEU A 230 -7.91 -8.10 -7.60
N TYR A 231 -8.46 -8.52 -6.44
CA TYR A 231 -7.67 -9.23 -5.44
C TYR A 231 -7.12 -10.55 -5.97
N GLU A 232 -7.97 -11.36 -6.63
CA GLU A 232 -7.55 -12.65 -7.21
C GLU A 232 -6.45 -12.46 -8.26
N TYR A 233 -6.59 -11.45 -9.11
CA TYR A 233 -5.57 -11.13 -10.11
C TYR A 233 -4.24 -10.75 -9.45
N PHE A 234 -4.28 -9.79 -8.52
CA PHE A 234 -3.07 -9.35 -7.81
C PHE A 234 -2.39 -10.49 -7.04
N LEU A 235 -3.16 -11.31 -6.33
CA LEU A 235 -2.63 -12.44 -5.57
C LEU A 235 -1.95 -13.47 -6.47
N ASN A 236 -2.52 -13.75 -7.64
CA ASN A 236 -1.91 -14.66 -8.62
C ASN A 236 -0.59 -14.08 -9.18
N GLU A 237 -0.57 -12.79 -9.55
CA GLU A 237 0.66 -12.15 -10.02
C GLU A 237 1.71 -12.06 -8.92
N SER A 238 1.30 -11.73 -7.69
CA SER A 238 2.18 -11.72 -6.51
C SER A 238 2.81 -13.10 -6.26
N ALA A 239 2.01 -14.17 -6.30
CA ALA A 239 2.51 -15.53 -6.13
C ALA A 239 3.52 -15.91 -7.24
N ASN A 240 3.32 -15.43 -8.47
CA ASN A 240 4.22 -15.69 -9.59
C ASN A 240 5.59 -15.01 -9.42
N VAL A 241 5.64 -13.77 -8.87
CA VAL A 241 6.89 -13.01 -8.76
C VAL A 241 7.61 -13.24 -7.43
N SER A 242 6.87 -13.43 -6.34
CA SER A 242 7.40 -13.51 -4.99
C SER A 242 7.32 -14.90 -4.35
N GLY A 243 6.42 -15.75 -4.86
CA GLY A 243 6.12 -17.04 -4.22
C GLY A 243 5.29 -16.93 -2.95
N LEU A 244 4.90 -15.71 -2.52
CA LEU A 244 4.03 -15.52 -1.36
C LEU A 244 2.64 -16.09 -1.64
N THR A 245 2.07 -16.73 -0.62
CA THR A 245 0.71 -17.22 -0.65
C THR A 245 -0.17 -16.35 0.25
N TYR A 246 -1.46 -16.43 0.08
CA TYR A 246 -2.39 -15.76 0.97
C TYR A 246 -3.11 -16.78 1.86
N ARG A 247 -3.47 -16.32 3.04
CA ARG A 247 -4.34 -17.04 3.96
C ARG A 247 -5.70 -16.39 4.07
N ASP A 248 -6.59 -17.04 4.79
CA ASP A 248 -7.92 -16.50 5.07
C ASP A 248 -7.87 -15.03 5.51
N PRO A 249 -8.90 -14.24 5.16
CA PRO A 249 -8.92 -12.81 5.42
C PRO A 249 -8.69 -12.43 6.88
N GLY A 250 -8.20 -11.22 7.10
CA GLY A 250 -7.96 -10.61 8.40
C GLY A 250 -9.23 -10.29 9.18
N GLY A 251 -9.10 -9.54 10.25
CA GLY A 251 -10.20 -9.15 11.13
C GLY A 251 -10.86 -7.83 10.73
N ALA A 252 -12.10 -7.67 11.12
CA ALA A 252 -12.79 -6.38 11.11
C ALA A 252 -12.19 -5.45 12.20
N GLY A 253 -12.16 -4.15 11.94
CA GLY A 253 -11.50 -3.17 12.81
C GLY A 253 -9.99 -3.07 12.61
N GLU A 254 -9.44 -3.74 11.59
CA GLU A 254 -8.06 -3.64 11.16
C GLU A 254 -7.82 -2.44 10.24
N SER A 255 -6.57 -2.02 10.13
CA SER A 255 -6.15 -0.93 9.25
C SER A 255 -6.49 -1.21 7.79
N ILE A 256 -6.30 -2.44 7.33
CA ILE A 256 -6.62 -2.86 5.96
C ILE A 256 -8.13 -2.91 5.68
N ALA A 257 -8.95 -3.20 6.71
CA ALA A 257 -10.40 -3.10 6.58
C ALA A 257 -10.83 -1.63 6.38
N TRP A 258 -10.18 -0.68 7.05
CA TRP A 258 -10.34 0.75 6.82
C TRP A 258 -9.85 1.14 5.43
N GLY A 259 -8.65 0.72 5.05
CA GLY A 259 -8.03 1.04 3.75
C GLY A 259 -8.88 0.58 2.56
N TYR A 260 -9.48 -0.61 2.61
CA TYR A 260 -10.40 -1.06 1.55
C TYR A 260 -11.80 -0.49 1.74
N GLY A 261 -12.40 -0.67 2.92
CA GLY A 261 -13.82 -0.36 3.15
C GLY A 261 -14.14 1.13 3.17
N ALA A 262 -13.23 1.98 3.67
CA ALA A 262 -13.43 3.42 3.76
C ALA A 262 -12.64 4.21 2.70
N ARG A 263 -11.51 3.68 2.21
CA ARG A 263 -10.63 4.40 1.27
C ARG A 263 -10.61 3.80 -0.14
N ALA A 264 -11.30 2.68 -0.37
CA ALA A 264 -11.39 2.00 -1.66
C ALA A 264 -10.01 1.67 -2.28
N ALA A 265 -9.06 1.22 -1.45
CA ALA A 265 -7.73 0.82 -1.88
C ALA A 265 -7.61 -0.71 -1.94
N LEU A 266 -6.74 -1.22 -2.81
CA LEU A 266 -6.25 -2.59 -2.68
C LEU A 266 -5.44 -2.67 -1.39
N SER A 267 -6.04 -3.22 -0.33
CA SER A 267 -5.47 -3.19 1.03
C SER A 267 -5.13 -4.58 1.52
N LEU A 268 -3.90 -4.78 2.00
CA LEU A 268 -3.40 -6.08 2.43
C LEU A 268 -2.52 -5.93 3.67
N ILE A 269 -2.60 -6.89 4.61
CA ILE A 269 -1.49 -7.13 5.52
C ILE A 269 -0.47 -8.00 4.79
N VAL A 270 0.81 -7.64 4.93
CA VAL A 270 1.94 -8.42 4.45
C VAL A 270 2.70 -8.90 5.67
N GLU A 271 2.50 -10.18 5.99
CA GLU A 271 3.18 -10.83 7.10
C GLU A 271 4.58 -11.22 6.65
N VAL A 272 5.56 -10.43 7.04
CA VAL A 272 6.96 -10.66 6.66
C VAL A 272 7.61 -11.72 7.55
N ASP A 273 8.71 -12.31 7.09
CA ASP A 273 9.45 -13.30 7.88
C ASP A 273 10.02 -12.68 9.16
N ASP A 274 9.92 -13.41 10.26
CA ASP A 274 10.53 -13.02 11.53
C ASP A 274 11.90 -13.69 11.65
N MET A 275 12.97 -12.94 11.43
CA MET A 275 14.34 -13.43 11.54
C MET A 275 14.67 -14.00 12.92
N GLN A 276 13.97 -13.61 13.97
CA GLN A 276 14.17 -14.15 15.32
C GLN A 276 13.74 -15.61 15.41
N TRP A 277 12.72 -15.97 14.61
CA TRP A 277 12.16 -17.34 14.60
C TRP A 277 12.74 -18.19 13.46
N SER A 278 13.28 -17.56 12.42
CA SER A 278 13.78 -18.27 11.23
C SER A 278 15.19 -17.81 10.79
N PRO A 279 16.20 -17.71 11.69
CA PRO A 279 17.55 -17.23 11.35
C PRO A 279 18.29 -18.14 10.36
N LEU A 280 17.69 -19.28 9.99
CA LEU A 280 18.25 -20.23 9.04
C LEU A 280 18.00 -19.84 7.57
N VAL A 281 17.10 -18.90 7.29
CA VAL A 281 16.71 -18.51 5.93
C VAL A 281 17.65 -17.45 5.36
N SER A 282 18.02 -16.46 6.16
CA SER A 282 18.94 -15.39 5.76
C SER A 282 19.69 -14.83 6.97
N THR A 283 20.89 -14.32 6.74
CA THR A 283 21.66 -13.55 7.73
C THR A 283 21.54 -12.04 7.54
N THR A 284 20.85 -11.60 6.47
CA THR A 284 20.59 -10.20 6.16
C THR A 284 19.10 -9.92 6.17
N ILE A 285 18.72 -8.75 6.64
CA ILE A 285 17.33 -8.28 6.68
C ILE A 285 16.76 -8.27 5.25
N ARG A 286 17.48 -7.65 4.30
CA ARG A 286 17.06 -7.61 2.89
C ARG A 286 16.89 -9.01 2.27
N GLY A 287 17.73 -9.97 2.64
CA GLY A 287 17.59 -11.34 2.16
C GLY A 287 16.33 -12.03 2.70
N ALA A 288 15.99 -11.77 3.96
CA ALA A 288 14.77 -12.28 4.58
C ALA A 288 13.50 -11.66 3.96
N LEU A 289 13.55 -10.40 3.56
CA LEU A 289 12.42 -9.63 3.01
C LEU A 289 12.34 -9.62 1.47
N SER A 290 13.14 -10.47 0.81
CA SER A 290 13.26 -10.43 -0.66
C SER A 290 11.93 -10.69 -1.40
N ASN A 291 11.07 -11.54 -0.86
CA ASN A 291 9.80 -11.90 -1.48
C ASN A 291 8.78 -10.76 -1.34
N GLU A 292 8.70 -10.14 -0.18
CA GLU A 292 7.81 -9.02 0.12
C GLU A 292 8.20 -7.80 -0.71
N LEU A 293 9.49 -7.50 -0.84
CA LEU A 293 9.98 -6.41 -1.68
C LEU A 293 9.61 -6.62 -3.16
N LEU A 294 9.66 -7.85 -3.68
CA LEU A 294 9.18 -8.16 -5.04
C LEU A 294 7.68 -7.92 -5.20
N MET A 295 6.88 -8.24 -4.19
CA MET A 295 5.45 -7.97 -4.21
C MET A 295 5.15 -6.46 -4.13
N TYR A 296 5.90 -5.70 -3.32
CA TYR A 296 5.77 -4.25 -3.25
C TYR A 296 6.13 -3.60 -4.60
N ASP A 297 7.22 -4.05 -5.22
CA ASP A 297 7.61 -3.62 -6.56
C ASP A 297 6.53 -3.88 -7.61
N LEU A 298 5.91 -5.08 -7.60
CA LEU A 298 4.83 -5.41 -8.50
C LEU A 298 3.67 -4.41 -8.40
N ALA A 299 3.24 -4.09 -7.17
CA ALA A 299 2.16 -3.12 -6.96
C ALA A 299 2.57 -1.70 -7.37
N TRP A 300 3.78 -1.29 -7.03
CA TRP A 300 4.30 0.02 -7.37
C TRP A 300 4.46 0.25 -8.87
N GLU A 301 5.06 -0.69 -9.57
CA GLU A 301 5.29 -0.59 -11.02
C GLU A 301 3.98 -0.55 -11.81
N ASN A 302 2.90 -1.09 -11.26
CA ASN A 302 1.59 -1.18 -11.91
C ASN A 302 0.50 -0.41 -11.16
N LEU A 303 0.85 0.59 -10.36
CA LEU A 303 -0.07 1.29 -9.47
C LEU A 303 -1.31 1.82 -10.19
N GLU A 304 -1.14 2.37 -11.38
CA GLU A 304 -2.22 2.91 -12.21
C GLU A 304 -3.21 1.86 -12.73
N LEU A 305 -2.79 0.58 -12.77
CA LEU A 305 -3.63 -0.54 -13.22
C LEU A 305 -4.48 -1.14 -12.09
N VAL A 306 -4.31 -0.68 -10.86
CA VAL A 306 -5.06 -1.17 -9.70
C VAL A 306 -6.52 -0.74 -9.80
N GLY A 307 -7.41 -1.71 -10.05
CA GLY A 307 -8.83 -1.50 -10.37
C GLY A 307 -9.08 -1.46 -11.87
N GLY A 308 -10.18 -0.85 -12.28
CA GLY A 308 -10.49 -0.62 -13.68
C GLY A 308 -9.63 0.51 -14.26
N HIS A 309 -9.03 0.28 -15.42
CA HIS A 309 -8.26 1.27 -16.15
C HIS A 309 -8.65 1.25 -17.63
N LEU A 310 -9.38 2.26 -18.06
CA LEU A 310 -9.90 2.36 -19.42
C LEU A 310 -8.94 3.10 -20.34
N GLN A 311 -8.47 2.42 -21.37
CA GLN A 311 -7.69 3.02 -22.44
C GLN A 311 -8.58 3.33 -23.64
N ILE A 312 -8.48 4.53 -24.20
CA ILE A 312 -9.14 4.91 -25.44
C ILE A 312 -8.35 4.29 -26.60
N ILE A 313 -8.98 3.37 -27.36
CA ILE A 313 -8.36 2.72 -28.50
C ILE A 313 -8.85 3.27 -29.84
N ASP A 314 -10.04 3.88 -29.87
CA ASP A 314 -10.57 4.60 -31.03
C ASP A 314 -11.56 5.68 -30.58
N GLU A 315 -11.56 6.79 -31.28
CA GLU A 315 -12.47 7.90 -30.99
C GLU A 315 -12.96 8.54 -32.27
N THR A 316 -14.29 8.58 -32.41
CA THR A 316 -14.98 9.24 -33.52
C THR A 316 -15.77 10.45 -33.01
N TYR A 317 -16.46 11.14 -33.92
CA TYR A 317 -17.36 12.21 -33.57
C TYR A 317 -18.49 11.76 -32.62
N ASN A 318 -19.06 10.58 -32.83
CA ASN A 318 -20.25 10.09 -32.13
C ASN A 318 -19.98 8.96 -31.15
N SER A 319 -18.77 8.42 -31.09
CA SER A 319 -18.47 7.26 -30.25
C SER A 319 -17.03 7.25 -29.78
N VAL A 320 -16.81 6.58 -28.67
CA VAL A 320 -15.50 6.24 -28.15
C VAL A 320 -15.44 4.72 -27.93
N THR A 321 -14.34 4.11 -28.39
CA THR A 321 -14.06 2.68 -28.16
C THR A 321 -12.98 2.58 -27.11
N LEU A 322 -13.26 1.79 -26.07
CA LEU A 322 -12.49 1.67 -24.86
C LEU A 322 -12.07 0.22 -24.66
N GLN A 323 -10.87 0.02 -24.15
CA GLN A 323 -10.42 -1.26 -23.61
C GLN A 323 -10.09 -1.11 -22.13
N ASN A 324 -10.60 -2.02 -21.31
CA ASN A 324 -10.19 -2.07 -19.91
C ASN A 324 -8.87 -2.87 -19.79
N ILE A 325 -7.78 -2.18 -19.52
CA ILE A 325 -6.45 -2.76 -19.32
C ILE A 325 -6.09 -2.90 -17.83
N GLY A 326 -6.98 -2.46 -16.92
CA GLY A 326 -6.80 -2.55 -15.49
C GLY A 326 -6.82 -3.97 -14.95
N TRP A 327 -6.43 -4.12 -13.70
CA TRP A 327 -6.42 -5.41 -12.99
C TRP A 327 -7.81 -5.85 -12.52
N GLY A 328 -8.72 -4.91 -12.35
CA GLY A 328 -10.11 -5.12 -12.00
C GLY A 328 -11.07 -4.65 -13.08
N ALA A 329 -12.37 -4.69 -12.80
CA ALA A 329 -13.40 -4.13 -13.68
C ALA A 329 -13.50 -2.61 -13.52
N ALA A 330 -13.94 -1.91 -14.57
CA ALA A 330 -14.38 -0.52 -14.51
C ALA A 330 -15.92 -0.47 -14.42
N TYR A 331 -16.44 0.42 -13.60
CA TYR A 331 -17.86 0.50 -13.30
C TYR A 331 -18.46 1.85 -13.69
N ASN A 332 -19.76 1.87 -14.00
CA ASN A 332 -20.52 3.08 -14.31
C ASN A 332 -19.89 3.91 -15.43
N VAL A 333 -19.39 3.24 -16.46
CA VAL A 333 -18.67 3.89 -17.57
C VAL A 333 -19.62 4.72 -18.41
N THR A 334 -19.32 6.01 -18.59
CA THR A 334 -20.14 6.94 -19.37
C THR A 334 -19.30 7.96 -20.14
N ALA A 335 -19.74 8.29 -21.36
CA ALA A 335 -19.27 9.44 -22.14
C ALA A 335 -20.45 10.37 -22.48
N GLY A 336 -21.42 10.47 -21.59
CA GLY A 336 -22.65 11.26 -21.74
C GLY A 336 -23.84 10.64 -21.01
N ASN A 337 -24.92 10.36 -21.73
CA ASN A 337 -26.20 9.96 -21.11
C ASN A 337 -26.36 8.45 -20.92
N GLU A 338 -25.58 7.65 -21.60
CA GLU A 338 -25.62 6.19 -21.49
C GLU A 338 -24.56 5.71 -20.50
N ILE A 339 -24.95 4.75 -19.65
CA ILE A 339 -24.09 4.17 -18.62
C ILE A 339 -23.92 2.67 -18.94
N VAL A 340 -22.67 2.22 -19.02
CA VAL A 340 -22.32 0.82 -18.99
C VAL A 340 -21.97 0.47 -17.55
N GLU A 341 -22.78 -0.37 -16.91
CA GLU A 341 -22.65 -0.68 -15.48
C GLU A 341 -21.31 -1.31 -15.11
N LYS A 342 -20.78 -2.19 -15.97
CA LYS A 342 -19.51 -2.88 -15.74
C LYS A 342 -18.78 -3.15 -17.05
N VAL A 343 -17.47 -2.94 -17.07
CA VAL A 343 -16.55 -3.32 -18.16
C VAL A 343 -15.46 -4.22 -17.56
N GLU A 344 -15.54 -5.49 -17.90
CA GLU A 344 -14.62 -6.51 -17.37
C GLU A 344 -13.17 -6.26 -17.82
N ARG A 345 -12.23 -6.82 -17.10
CA ARG A 345 -10.82 -6.81 -17.49
C ARG A 345 -10.64 -7.37 -18.91
N ASN A 346 -9.82 -6.69 -19.73
CA ASN A 346 -9.58 -6.98 -21.15
C ASN A 346 -10.79 -6.81 -22.08
N GLN A 347 -11.97 -6.44 -21.58
CA GLN A 347 -13.13 -6.20 -22.41
C GLN A 347 -12.96 -4.92 -23.24
N ILE A 348 -13.45 -4.98 -24.49
CA ILE A 348 -13.54 -3.84 -25.39
C ILE A 348 -15.03 -3.47 -25.53
N ILE A 349 -15.34 -2.19 -25.38
CA ILE A 349 -16.69 -1.64 -25.58
C ILE A 349 -16.63 -0.42 -26.49
N THR A 350 -17.72 -0.14 -27.17
CA THR A 350 -17.93 1.13 -27.88
C THR A 350 -19.21 1.77 -27.33
N ILE A 351 -19.08 3.01 -26.86
CA ILE A 351 -20.18 3.77 -26.27
C ILE A 351 -20.42 5.07 -27.05
N PRO A 352 -21.69 5.58 -27.11
CA PRO A 352 -21.98 6.86 -27.69
C PRO A 352 -21.25 8.00 -26.96
N LYS A 353 -20.72 8.96 -27.71
CA LYS A 353 -20.05 10.13 -27.20
C LYS A 353 -20.97 11.33 -27.26
N ASN A 354 -21.51 11.72 -26.11
CA ASN A 354 -22.40 12.87 -25.94
C ASN A 354 -21.82 13.91 -24.97
N SER A 355 -20.56 13.72 -24.55
CA SER A 355 -19.82 14.57 -23.62
C SER A 355 -18.36 14.68 -24.06
N ASN A 356 -17.67 15.73 -23.63
CA ASN A 356 -16.22 15.85 -23.76
C ASN A 356 -15.46 15.14 -22.62
N PHE A 357 -16.18 14.39 -21.79
CA PHE A 357 -15.59 13.66 -20.66
C PHE A 357 -16.01 12.20 -20.70
N LEU A 358 -15.06 11.32 -20.51
CA LEU A 358 -15.24 9.93 -20.13
C LEU A 358 -15.14 9.84 -18.61
N GLN A 359 -16.10 9.19 -17.97
CA GLN A 359 -16.10 8.97 -16.52
C GLN A 359 -16.36 7.51 -16.20
N TYR A 360 -15.72 7.00 -15.17
CA TYR A 360 -15.95 5.65 -14.63
C TYR A 360 -15.42 5.52 -13.20
N ASN A 361 -15.89 4.52 -12.46
CA ASN A 361 -15.34 4.14 -11.19
C ASN A 361 -14.34 3.01 -11.37
N ARG A 362 -13.14 3.15 -10.80
CA ARG A 362 -12.09 2.12 -10.88
C ARG A 362 -12.32 0.91 -9.98
N LEU A 363 -13.15 1.05 -8.94
CA LEU A 363 -13.57 0.00 -8.03
C LEU A 363 -15.07 0.11 -7.76
N ILE A 364 -15.71 -1.00 -7.36
CA ILE A 364 -17.05 -0.96 -6.82
C ILE A 364 -16.94 -0.69 -5.31
N HIS A 365 -17.38 0.48 -4.89
CA HIS A 365 -17.34 0.87 -3.49
C HIS A 365 -18.76 1.10 -2.99
N GLU A 366 -19.15 0.37 -1.95
CA GLU A 366 -20.46 0.47 -1.30
C GLU A 366 -20.31 1.32 -0.01
N GLY A 367 -20.10 2.63 -0.11
CA GLY A 367 -19.95 3.48 1.05
C GLY A 367 -20.18 4.96 0.78
N GLU A 368 -20.08 5.78 1.81
CA GLU A 368 -20.33 7.21 1.75
C GLU A 368 -19.31 8.00 0.88
N GLU A 369 -18.20 7.35 0.49
CA GLU A 369 -17.10 7.96 -0.26
C GLU A 369 -16.93 7.37 -1.67
N ALA A 370 -18.03 7.04 -2.34
CA ALA A 370 -18.02 6.49 -3.72
C ALA A 370 -17.26 7.37 -4.73
N ASP A 371 -17.12 8.66 -4.46
CA ASP A 371 -16.38 9.60 -5.32
C ASP A 371 -14.87 9.33 -5.36
N LEU A 372 -14.31 8.60 -4.38
CA LEU A 372 -12.88 8.26 -4.33
C LEU A 372 -12.40 7.36 -5.47
N THR A 373 -13.34 6.64 -6.09
CA THR A 373 -13.02 5.72 -7.18
C THR A 373 -13.27 6.32 -8.54
N LEU A 374 -13.82 7.55 -8.61
CA LEU A 374 -14.21 8.19 -9.86
C LEU A 374 -12.99 8.70 -10.64
N ILE A 375 -12.84 8.19 -11.85
CA ILE A 375 -11.87 8.66 -12.84
C ILE A 375 -12.60 9.50 -13.88
N SER A 376 -12.04 10.65 -14.22
CA SER A 376 -12.55 11.52 -15.28
C SER A 376 -11.44 11.84 -16.28
N MET A 377 -11.68 11.56 -17.55
CA MET A 377 -10.73 11.76 -18.66
C MET A 377 -11.32 12.70 -19.70
N ASN A 378 -10.48 13.57 -20.28
CA ASN A 378 -10.90 14.41 -21.39
C ASN A 378 -11.00 13.60 -22.68
N LEU A 379 -12.10 13.76 -23.41
CA LEU A 379 -12.26 13.33 -24.79
C LEU A 379 -11.96 14.50 -25.74
N THR A 380 -11.64 14.21 -26.99
CA THR A 380 -11.47 15.27 -27.99
C THR A 380 -12.78 16.08 -28.12
N SER A 381 -12.68 17.39 -28.32
CA SER A 381 -13.86 18.25 -28.43
C SER A 381 -14.75 17.78 -29.59
N ILE A 382 -16.07 17.75 -29.34
CA ILE A 382 -17.07 17.44 -30.37
C ILE A 382 -17.04 18.55 -31.41
N GLN A 383 -16.46 18.29 -32.59
CA GLN A 383 -16.54 19.20 -33.72
C GLN A 383 -17.63 18.71 -34.67
N ASN A 384 -18.50 19.64 -35.10
CA ASN A 384 -19.56 19.28 -36.03
C ASN A 384 -18.99 19.04 -37.44
N PRO A 385 -19.17 17.84 -38.05
CA PRO A 385 -18.61 17.50 -39.38
C PRO A 385 -19.20 18.37 -40.51
N GLU A 386 -20.29 19.14 -40.27
CA GLU A 386 -20.87 20.01 -41.27
C GLU A 386 -20.02 21.24 -41.63
N ASN A 387 -18.91 21.51 -40.89
CA ASN A 387 -18.05 22.67 -41.16
C ASN A 387 -16.83 22.36 -42.06
N GLY A 388 -16.78 21.24 -42.72
CA GLY A 388 -15.92 21.04 -43.91
C GLY A 388 -14.41 20.81 -43.65
N ASP A 389 -13.97 20.70 -42.40
CA ASP A 389 -12.56 20.43 -42.10
C ASP A 389 -12.31 18.91 -42.02
N THR A 390 -11.54 18.39 -42.96
CA THR A 390 -11.04 17.01 -42.92
C THR A 390 -10.08 16.89 -41.73
N PRO A 391 -10.31 15.94 -40.79
CA PRO A 391 -9.36 15.74 -39.69
C PRO A 391 -8.07 15.16 -40.22
N SER A 392 -6.95 15.85 -39.96
CA SER A 392 -5.63 15.24 -40.08
C SER A 392 -5.49 14.15 -39.02
N ILE A 393 -5.19 12.93 -39.45
CA ILE A 393 -4.84 11.81 -38.57
C ILE A 393 -3.51 12.17 -37.90
N GLY A 394 -3.58 12.84 -36.77
CA GLY A 394 -2.46 13.02 -35.86
C GLY A 394 -2.44 11.86 -34.87
N PHE A 395 -1.35 11.14 -34.82
CA PHE A 395 -1.08 10.23 -33.70
C PHE A 395 -1.08 11.04 -32.42
N ILE A 396 -2.12 10.90 -31.60
CA ILE A 396 -2.20 11.55 -30.29
C ILE A 396 -1.48 10.64 -29.31
N SER A 397 -0.29 11.08 -28.85
CA SER A 397 0.22 10.60 -27.57
C SER A 397 -0.73 11.14 -26.51
N ALA A 398 -1.52 10.28 -25.88
CA ALA A 398 -2.35 10.67 -24.77
C ALA A 398 -1.42 10.96 -23.59
N SER A 399 -1.09 12.23 -23.36
CA SER A 399 -0.59 12.65 -22.07
C SER A 399 -1.76 12.60 -21.10
N LEU A 400 -1.69 11.71 -20.13
CA LEU A 400 -2.62 11.66 -19.00
C LEU A 400 -2.49 12.97 -18.21
N THR A 401 -3.41 13.89 -18.40
CA THR A 401 -3.62 14.96 -17.44
C THR A 401 -4.73 14.45 -16.51
N LEU A 402 -4.32 13.85 -15.40
CA LEU A 402 -5.22 13.45 -14.34
C LEU A 402 -5.73 14.73 -13.66
N LEU A 403 -6.91 15.18 -14.02
CA LEU A 403 -7.61 16.24 -13.30
C LEU A 403 -8.53 15.57 -12.27
N ALA A 404 -8.00 15.28 -11.07
CA ALA A 404 -8.82 14.88 -9.94
C ALA A 404 -9.60 16.12 -9.47
N ILE A 405 -10.90 16.19 -9.78
CA ILE A 405 -11.78 17.19 -9.20
C ILE A 405 -12.16 16.71 -7.80
N VAL A 406 -11.38 17.12 -6.81
CA VAL A 406 -11.79 17.04 -5.41
C VAL A 406 -12.80 18.17 -5.17
N THR A 407 -14.09 17.85 -5.20
CA THR A 407 -15.11 18.77 -4.73
C THR A 407 -15.04 18.86 -3.21
N SER A 408 -14.44 19.93 -2.71
CA SER A 408 -14.45 20.24 -1.29
C SER A 408 -15.88 20.48 -0.83
N ARG A 409 -16.49 19.49 -0.18
CA ARG A 409 -17.69 19.71 0.62
C ARG A 409 -17.31 20.44 1.89
N LYS A 410 -17.93 21.61 2.14
CA LYS A 410 -17.89 22.35 3.40
C LYS A 410 -18.25 21.42 4.56
N ARG A 411 -17.37 21.41 5.58
CA ARG A 411 -17.67 20.90 6.92
C ARG A 411 -19.03 21.40 7.37
N ASN A 412 -19.96 20.51 7.62
CA ASN A 412 -21.07 20.78 8.52
C ASN A 412 -20.61 20.40 9.92
N ASP A 413 -20.41 21.43 10.73
CA ASP A 413 -20.17 21.29 12.15
C ASP A 413 -21.33 20.53 12.80
N TYR A 414 -21.07 19.32 13.26
CA TYR A 414 -21.91 18.69 14.27
C TYR A 414 -21.47 19.15 15.64
N ASN A 415 -22.03 20.30 16.06
CA ASN A 415 -22.21 20.61 17.48
C ASN A 415 -23.64 20.18 17.83
N ASN A 416 -23.76 19.07 18.56
CA ASN A 416 -24.72 18.88 19.67
C ASN A 416 -24.44 17.53 20.35
#